data_e3ba80a508e7fc1032edf253d363d1e0
#
_entry.id   e3ba80a508e7fc1032edf253d363d1e0
#
_cell.length_a   1.000
_cell.length_b   1.000
_cell.length_c   1.000
_cell.angle_alpha   90.00
_cell.angle_beta   90.00
_cell.angle_gamma   90.00
#
_symmetry.space_group_name_H-M   'P 1'
#
loop_
_entity.id
_entity.type
_entity.pdbx_description
1 polymer ?
#
loop_
_entity_poly.entity_id
_entity_poly.type
_entity_poly.pdbx_seq_one_letter_code
_entity_poly.pdbx_strand_id
1 'polypeptide(L)'
;TLLAKMYALGVLSSYSRPRVSNDNPYSESLFRTLKYCPWWPENGFRTINDARVWVNRFVNWYNFEHKHSGIKYVTPAERHQGNDMKILAARKAVYQLAREQHPERWGKHLRNWDYISEVYLNPEKEAA
;
A
#
# COMPACT_ATOMS: atom_id res chain seq x y z
N THR A 1 -17.15 -21.61 16.23
CA THR A 1 -17.11 -21.04 14.86
C THR A 1 -15.90 -20.11 14.71
N LEU A 2 -15.49 -19.81 13.47
CA LEU A 2 -14.40 -18.87 13.18
C LEU A 2 -14.69 -17.49 13.80
N LEU A 3 -15.94 -17.03 13.67
CA LEU A 3 -16.38 -15.75 14.20
C LEU A 3 -16.17 -15.65 15.72
N ALA A 4 -16.54 -16.69 16.47
CA ALA A 4 -16.37 -16.71 17.93
C ALA A 4 -14.87 -16.65 18.34
N LYS A 5 -13.99 -17.29 17.57
CA LYS A 5 -12.54 -17.19 17.79
C LYS A 5 -12.00 -15.80 17.50
N MET A 6 -12.49 -15.14 16.44
CA MET A 6 -12.10 -13.78 16.11
C MET A 6 -12.53 -12.80 17.23
N TYR A 7 -13.75 -12.90 17.71
CA TYR A 7 -14.23 -12.08 18.84
C TYR A 7 -13.40 -12.31 20.12
N ALA A 8 -13.04 -13.57 20.43
CA ALA A 8 -12.20 -13.89 21.58
C ALA A 8 -10.79 -13.27 21.48
N LEU A 9 -10.30 -13.03 20.26
CA LEU A 9 -9.03 -12.37 19.98
C LEU A 9 -9.15 -10.83 19.84
N GLY A 10 -10.32 -10.26 20.09
CA GLY A 10 -10.58 -8.82 19.93
C GLY A 10 -10.61 -8.35 18.46
N VAL A 11 -10.79 -9.28 17.52
CA VAL A 11 -10.85 -8.97 16.07
C VAL A 11 -12.30 -8.76 15.67
N LEU A 12 -12.63 -7.54 15.25
CA LEU A 12 -13.94 -7.21 14.70
C LEU A 12 -13.98 -7.51 13.20
N SER A 13 -15.12 -8.07 12.75
CA SER A 13 -15.36 -8.30 11.33
C SER A 13 -15.82 -7.01 10.66
N SER A 14 -15.20 -6.66 9.54
CA SER A 14 -15.64 -5.57 8.66
C SER A 14 -16.12 -6.16 7.34
N TYR A 15 -17.32 -5.77 6.93
CA TYR A 15 -17.98 -6.26 5.72
C TYR A 15 -18.23 -5.12 4.74
N SER A 16 -18.08 -5.41 3.46
CA SER A 16 -18.54 -4.50 2.41
C SER A 16 -20.07 -4.41 2.43
N ARG A 17 -20.59 -3.24 2.13
CA ARG A 17 -22.04 -3.05 1.97
C ARG A 17 -22.55 -3.84 0.76
N PRO A 18 -23.76 -4.40 0.81
CA PRO A 18 -24.32 -5.11 -0.31
C PRO A 18 -24.37 -4.23 -1.57
N ARG A 19 -23.85 -4.74 -2.70
CA ARG A 19 -23.84 -4.06 -4.01
C ARG A 19 -23.00 -2.78 -4.10
N VAL A 20 -22.07 -2.55 -3.16
CA VAL A 20 -21.14 -1.42 -3.20
C VAL A 20 -19.75 -1.95 -3.55
N SER A 21 -19.36 -1.78 -4.81
CA SER A 21 -18.10 -2.31 -5.34
C SER A 21 -16.85 -1.64 -4.77
N ASN A 22 -16.95 -0.37 -4.38
CA ASN A 22 -15.80 0.42 -3.90
C ASN A 22 -15.58 0.37 -2.39
N ASP A 23 -16.23 -0.54 -1.67
CA ASP A 23 -15.99 -0.74 -0.24
C ASP A 23 -14.74 -1.59 0.06
N ASN A 24 -14.09 -2.14 -0.98
CA ASN A 24 -12.88 -2.94 -0.82
C ASN A 24 -11.75 -2.52 -1.78
N PRO A 25 -11.42 -1.22 -1.87
CA PRO A 25 -10.47 -0.71 -2.87
C PRO A 25 -9.04 -1.21 -2.65
N TYR A 26 -8.67 -1.54 -1.42
CA TYR A 26 -7.31 -1.98 -1.09
C TYR A 26 -6.99 -3.37 -1.63
N SER A 27 -7.90 -4.33 -1.46
CA SER A 27 -7.72 -5.67 -2.03
C SER A 27 -7.79 -5.66 -3.55
N GLU A 28 -8.69 -4.86 -4.13
CA GLU A 28 -8.76 -4.67 -5.59
C GLU A 28 -7.46 -4.07 -6.15
N SER A 29 -6.88 -3.07 -5.48
CA SER A 29 -5.59 -2.48 -5.83
C SER A 29 -4.45 -3.50 -5.73
N LEU A 30 -4.43 -4.33 -4.69
CA LEU A 30 -3.44 -5.40 -4.54
C LEU A 30 -3.56 -6.44 -5.65
N PHE A 31 -4.76 -6.92 -5.94
CA PHE A 31 -5.01 -7.86 -7.04
C PHE A 31 -4.66 -7.27 -8.40
N ARG A 32 -4.91 -5.99 -8.61
CA ARG A 32 -4.47 -5.30 -9.81
C ARG A 32 -2.94 -5.31 -9.93
N THR A 33 -2.21 -4.95 -8.86
CA THR A 33 -0.75 -4.97 -8.84
C THR A 33 -0.21 -6.38 -9.12
N LEU A 34 -0.84 -7.41 -8.57
CA LEU A 34 -0.48 -8.81 -8.81
C LEU A 34 -0.71 -9.19 -10.27
N LYS A 35 -1.88 -8.89 -10.83
CA LYS A 35 -2.27 -9.23 -12.21
C LYS A 35 -1.42 -8.54 -13.27
N TYR A 36 -1.01 -7.30 -13.01
CA TYR A 36 -0.21 -6.51 -13.95
C TYR A 36 1.29 -6.50 -13.59
N CYS A 37 1.72 -7.41 -12.73
CA CYS A 37 3.13 -7.59 -12.44
C CYS A 37 3.88 -8.01 -13.73
N PRO A 38 5.03 -7.37 -14.10
CA PRO A 38 5.72 -7.63 -15.37
C PRO A 38 6.16 -9.09 -15.58
N TRP A 39 6.24 -9.84 -14.51
CA TRP A 39 6.60 -11.29 -14.50
C TRP A 39 5.42 -12.19 -14.16
N TRP A 40 4.19 -11.71 -14.37
CA TRP A 40 3.02 -12.56 -14.36
C TRP A 40 3.11 -13.58 -15.51
N PRO A 41 2.92 -14.88 -15.24
CA PRO A 41 3.03 -15.89 -16.28
C PRO A 41 1.85 -15.82 -17.25
N GLU A 42 2.12 -15.47 -18.52
CA GLU A 42 1.09 -15.29 -19.56
C GLU A 42 0.23 -16.55 -19.77
N ASN A 43 0.84 -17.73 -19.64
CA ASN A 43 0.17 -19.02 -19.83
C ASN A 43 -0.33 -19.67 -18.51
N GLY A 44 -0.33 -18.89 -17.42
CA GLY A 44 -0.69 -19.40 -16.10
C GLY A 44 0.39 -20.29 -15.47
N PHE A 45 0.01 -21.04 -14.45
CA PHE A 45 0.92 -21.92 -13.71
C PHE A 45 0.72 -23.37 -14.12
N ARG A 46 1.81 -24.10 -14.36
CA ARG A 46 1.77 -25.54 -14.73
C ARG A 46 1.34 -26.41 -13.55
N THR A 47 1.81 -26.06 -12.36
CA THR A 47 1.53 -26.78 -11.12
C THR A 47 1.14 -25.83 -10.01
N ILE A 48 0.50 -26.34 -8.97
CA ILE A 48 0.21 -25.57 -7.76
C ILE A 48 1.50 -25.15 -7.03
N ASN A 49 2.56 -25.91 -7.17
CA ASN A 49 3.85 -25.57 -6.58
C ASN A 49 4.50 -24.37 -7.29
N ASP A 50 4.41 -24.30 -8.61
CA ASP A 50 4.89 -23.14 -9.38
C ASP A 50 4.13 -21.88 -8.96
N ALA A 51 2.82 -21.96 -8.78
CA ALA A 51 2.02 -20.86 -8.27
C ALA A 51 2.46 -20.40 -6.88
N ARG A 52 2.74 -21.33 -5.96
CA ARG A 52 3.22 -21.03 -4.61
C ARG A 52 4.59 -20.33 -4.63
N VAL A 53 5.52 -20.83 -5.42
CA VAL A 53 6.85 -20.22 -5.57
C VAL A 53 6.72 -18.80 -6.13
N TRP A 54 5.89 -18.62 -7.15
CA TRP A 54 5.64 -17.32 -7.74
C TRP A 54 5.00 -16.34 -6.73
N VAL A 55 3.97 -16.77 -6.00
CA VAL A 55 3.32 -15.94 -4.97
C VAL A 55 4.29 -15.55 -3.87
N ASN A 56 5.14 -16.45 -3.39
CA ASN A 56 6.16 -16.13 -2.41
C ASN A 56 7.12 -15.04 -2.93
N ARG A 57 7.57 -15.15 -4.18
CA ARG A 57 8.39 -14.12 -4.82
C ARG A 57 7.66 -12.78 -4.90
N PHE A 58 6.40 -12.79 -5.33
CA PHE A 58 5.57 -11.60 -5.41
C PHE A 58 5.40 -10.94 -4.04
N VAL A 59 5.08 -11.70 -3.00
CA VAL A 59 4.90 -11.18 -1.64
C VAL A 59 6.20 -10.55 -1.11
N ASN A 60 7.34 -11.18 -1.32
CA ASN A 60 8.63 -10.62 -0.93
C ASN A 60 8.91 -9.31 -1.66
N TRP A 61 8.77 -9.29 -2.98
CA TRP A 61 8.94 -8.08 -3.77
C TRP A 61 7.96 -6.97 -3.33
N TYR A 62 6.67 -7.29 -3.16
CA TYR A 62 5.66 -6.33 -2.76
C TYR A 62 5.96 -5.71 -1.39
N ASN A 63 6.38 -6.51 -0.43
CA ASN A 63 6.64 -6.04 0.92
C ASN A 63 7.95 -5.26 1.05
N PHE A 64 9.00 -5.64 0.34
CA PHE A 64 10.35 -5.12 0.59
C PHE A 64 10.91 -4.22 -0.53
N GLU A 65 10.37 -4.30 -1.74
CA GLU A 65 10.91 -3.55 -2.88
C GLU A 65 9.88 -2.59 -3.50
N HIS A 66 8.62 -2.99 -3.58
CA HIS A 66 7.58 -2.19 -4.21
C HIS A 66 7.30 -0.90 -3.43
N LYS A 67 7.50 0.25 -4.10
CA LYS A 67 7.24 1.58 -3.53
C LYS A 67 5.77 1.96 -3.72
N HIS A 68 4.96 1.76 -2.69
CA HIS A 68 3.51 1.90 -2.75
C HIS A 68 3.07 3.37 -2.70
N SER A 69 2.36 3.84 -3.73
CA SER A 69 1.94 5.24 -3.85
C SER A 69 1.01 5.72 -2.72
N GLY A 70 0.11 4.86 -2.26
CA GLY A 70 -0.83 5.15 -1.18
C GLY A 70 -0.19 5.42 0.18
N ILE A 71 1.06 5.00 0.37
CA ILE A 71 1.86 5.25 1.58
C ILE A 71 3.10 6.10 1.27
N LYS A 72 2.99 7.03 0.33
CA LYS A 72 4.06 7.99 -0.02
C LYS A 72 5.32 7.34 -0.57
N TYR A 73 5.19 6.27 -1.35
CA TYR A 73 6.32 5.57 -1.99
C TYR A 73 7.37 5.03 -1.03
N VAL A 74 6.98 4.60 0.14
CA VAL A 74 7.75 3.67 0.97
C VAL A 74 7.29 2.25 0.68
N THR A 75 8.06 1.25 1.11
CA THR A 75 7.61 -0.14 1.02
C THR A 75 6.65 -0.48 2.16
N PRO A 76 5.76 -1.47 2.00
CA PRO A 76 4.95 -1.95 3.11
C PRO A 76 5.74 -2.34 4.36
N ALA A 77 6.91 -2.97 4.19
CA ALA A 77 7.79 -3.34 5.30
C ALA A 77 8.37 -2.10 6.01
N GLU A 78 8.85 -1.10 5.26
CA GLU A 78 9.33 0.17 5.84
C GLU A 78 8.23 0.84 6.67
N ARG A 79 6.99 0.84 6.17
CA ARG A 79 5.83 1.38 6.87
C ARG A 79 5.50 0.58 8.13
N HIS A 80 5.43 -0.75 8.01
CA HIS A 80 5.10 -1.65 9.13
C HIS A 80 6.10 -1.56 10.28
N GLN A 81 7.38 -1.34 9.96
CA GLN A 81 8.46 -1.18 10.91
C GLN A 81 8.57 0.24 11.49
N GLY A 82 7.77 1.20 11.03
CA GLY A 82 7.82 2.60 11.45
C GLY A 82 9.02 3.39 10.88
N ASN A 83 9.73 2.84 9.90
CA ASN A 83 10.89 3.49 9.27
C ASN A 83 10.49 4.59 8.29
N ASP A 84 9.25 4.61 7.85
CA ASP A 84 8.70 5.57 6.89
C ASP A 84 8.80 7.02 7.36
N MET A 85 8.67 7.30 8.65
CA MET A 85 8.82 8.66 9.20
C MET A 85 10.19 9.26 8.85
N LYS A 86 11.27 8.50 9.06
CA LYS A 86 12.64 8.94 8.76
C LYS A 86 12.85 9.12 7.25
N ILE A 87 12.33 8.19 6.46
CA ILE A 87 12.43 8.21 5.00
C ILE A 87 11.71 9.42 4.42
N LEU A 88 10.50 9.71 4.90
CA LEU A 88 9.70 10.84 4.43
C LEU A 88 10.31 12.17 4.85
N ALA A 89 10.83 12.28 6.08
CA ALA A 89 11.55 13.45 6.55
C ALA A 89 12.80 13.74 5.69
N ALA A 90 13.58 12.70 5.39
CA ALA A 90 14.75 12.84 4.51
C ALA A 90 14.37 13.29 3.10
N ARG A 91 13.30 12.72 2.50
CA ARG A 91 12.80 13.15 1.19
C ARG A 91 12.33 14.61 1.21
N LYS A 92 11.62 15.02 2.25
CA LYS A 92 11.17 16.40 2.40
C LYS A 92 12.35 17.36 2.42
N ALA A 93 13.41 17.04 3.17
CA ALA A 93 14.63 17.84 3.23
C ALA A 93 15.33 17.95 1.87
N VAL A 94 15.46 16.85 1.13
CA VAL A 94 16.05 16.84 -0.22
C VAL A 94 15.26 17.73 -1.18
N TYR A 95 13.91 17.66 -1.14
CA TYR A 95 13.06 18.51 -1.99
C TYR A 95 13.17 19.97 -1.64
N GLN A 96 13.26 20.32 -0.35
CA GLN A 96 13.46 21.69 0.10
C GLN A 96 14.81 22.25 -0.37
N LEU A 97 15.88 21.50 -0.15
CA LEU A 97 17.22 21.88 -0.58
C LEU A 97 17.30 22.07 -2.11
N ALA A 98 16.75 21.13 -2.88
CA ALA A 98 16.73 21.23 -4.33
C ALA A 98 15.94 22.44 -4.83
N ARG A 99 14.84 22.82 -4.15
CA ARG A 99 14.09 24.04 -4.45
C ARG A 99 14.88 25.30 -4.12
N GLU A 100 15.60 25.32 -3.00
CA GLU A 100 16.43 26.46 -2.61
C GLU A 100 17.58 26.69 -3.61
N GLN A 101 18.18 25.58 -4.12
CA GLN A 101 19.26 25.65 -5.10
C GLN A 101 18.80 26.05 -6.51
N HIS A 102 17.59 25.66 -6.89
CA HIS A 102 17.04 25.86 -8.23
C HIS A 102 15.57 26.30 -8.19
N PRO A 103 15.24 27.45 -7.60
CA PRO A 103 13.86 27.88 -7.42
C PRO A 103 13.09 28.01 -8.74
N GLU A 104 13.77 28.31 -9.84
CA GLU A 104 13.19 28.44 -11.18
C GLU A 104 12.61 27.14 -11.74
N ARG A 105 13.01 25.99 -11.20
CA ARG A 105 12.54 24.67 -11.64
C ARG A 105 11.33 24.17 -10.85
N TRP A 106 10.92 24.88 -9.81
CA TRP A 106 9.90 24.44 -8.89
C TRP A 106 8.67 25.34 -8.93
N GLY A 107 7.50 24.71 -8.93
CA GLY A 107 6.25 25.44 -8.80
C GLY A 107 6.00 25.96 -7.38
N LYS A 108 4.83 26.60 -7.20
CA LYS A 108 4.42 27.20 -5.94
C LYS A 108 4.41 26.22 -4.76
N HIS A 109 4.05 24.97 -5.00
CA HIS A 109 3.91 23.94 -3.97
C HIS A 109 4.86 22.77 -4.19
N LEU A 110 5.51 22.32 -3.12
CA LEU A 110 6.25 21.06 -3.10
C LEU A 110 5.29 19.88 -2.94
N ARG A 111 5.74 18.70 -3.38
CA ARG A 111 5.03 17.45 -3.12
C ARG A 111 4.91 17.21 -1.61
N ASN A 112 3.71 16.84 -1.18
CA ASN A 112 3.48 16.54 0.23
C ASN A 112 4.12 15.20 0.62
N TRP A 113 5.18 15.26 1.43
CA TRP A 113 5.87 14.13 2.04
C TRP A 113 5.55 13.97 3.53
N ASP A 114 4.51 14.64 4.03
CA ASP A 114 4.13 14.51 5.43
C ASP A 114 3.68 13.09 5.76
N TYR A 115 4.03 12.64 6.94
CA TYR A 115 3.68 11.32 7.43
C TYR A 115 2.15 11.14 7.51
N ILE A 116 1.67 9.98 7.13
CA ILE A 116 0.25 9.58 7.27
C ILE A 116 0.14 8.74 8.54
N SER A 117 -0.43 9.30 9.61
CA SER A 117 -0.53 8.63 10.92
C SER A 117 -1.40 7.38 10.85
N GLU A 118 -2.55 7.46 10.18
CA GLU A 118 -3.57 6.43 10.16
C GLU A 118 -4.06 6.18 8.73
N VAL A 119 -4.32 4.92 8.42
CA VAL A 119 -4.93 4.48 7.17
C VAL A 119 -6.10 3.58 7.52
N TYR A 120 -7.30 3.99 7.13
CA TYR A 120 -8.53 3.23 7.36
C TYR A 120 -8.84 2.36 6.15
N LEU A 121 -9.20 1.10 6.38
CA LEU A 121 -9.60 0.19 5.31
C LEU A 121 -10.95 0.60 4.70
N ASN A 122 -11.91 0.88 5.54
CA ASN A 122 -13.27 1.31 5.14
C ASN A 122 -13.65 2.51 6.02
N PRO A 123 -13.17 3.72 5.71
CA PRO A 123 -13.56 4.90 6.48
C PRO A 123 -15.07 5.13 6.34
N GLU A 124 -15.75 5.34 7.45
CA GLU A 124 -17.12 5.81 7.42
C GLU A 124 -17.15 7.14 6.68
N LYS A 125 -17.89 7.20 5.59
CA LYS A 125 -18.14 8.47 4.91
C LYS A 125 -19.20 9.18 5.74
N GLU A 126 -18.82 10.29 6.37
CA GLU A 126 -19.81 11.20 6.90
C GLU A 126 -20.82 11.51 5.79
N ALA A 127 -22.10 11.30 6.10
CA ALA A 127 -23.16 11.63 5.16
C ALA A 127 -23.13 13.14 4.93
N ALA A 128 -22.84 13.54 3.69
CA ALA A 128 -22.89 14.95 3.26
C ALA A 128 -24.32 15.43 3.16
#